data_8fa4f6cd4b08b4a05a8d299df066c819
#
_entry.id   8fa4f6cd4b08b4a05a8d299df066c819
#
_cell.length_a   1.000
_cell.length_b   1.000
_cell.length_c   1.000
_cell.angle_alpha   90.00
_cell.angle_beta   90.00
_cell.angle_gamma   90.00
#
_symmetry.space_group_name_H-M   'P 1'
#
loop_
_entity.id
_entity.type
_entity.pdbx_description
1 polymer ?
#
loop_
_entity_poly.entity_id
_entity_poly.type
_entity_poly.pdbx_seq_one_letter_code
_entity_poly.pdbx_strand_id
1 'polypeptide(L)'
;MKKYILSLLAISLLCISTVANSKSIRIGTEGAYPPWNNLNSAGELEGAEIDFGNEACKRMNVECEWVTQDWDGIIPSLLNGKYDIIVAGMSITEERKEKVNFTNGYMTDGARFAVLKDSGLANLKVAGMEKVNLNNAGGKEQAAIGQLIAAMNGKTVCVQSSTIHQNFLEKHMAGAVEIRLYQAVDDHNLDLAAGRCDAILADVGAIIDFIDTDGGVDVAFTGPTFSGGVFGDGVGGAVRKDDTEILDMWNKVIAEMGADGTTSEITKKWFGRDISM
;
A
#
# COMPACT_ATOMS: atom_id res chain seq x y z
N MET A 1 9.97 -35.16 81.37
CA MET A 1 8.95 -34.74 80.40
C MET A 1 9.56 -33.67 79.49
N LYS A 2 10.06 -34.09 78.31
CA LYS A 2 10.67 -33.16 77.32
C LYS A 2 9.63 -32.89 76.25
N LYS A 3 9.28 -31.58 76.09
CA LYS A 3 8.38 -31.13 75.05
C LYS A 3 9.22 -30.86 73.76
N TYR A 4 8.90 -31.55 72.69
CA TYR A 4 9.47 -31.26 71.36
C TYR A 4 8.57 -30.22 70.69
N ILE A 5 9.14 -29.07 70.37
CA ILE A 5 8.53 -28.06 69.55
C ILE A 5 8.96 -28.31 68.11
N LEU A 6 8.04 -28.78 67.23
CA LEU A 6 8.24 -28.87 65.78
C LEU A 6 8.00 -27.48 65.19
N SER A 7 9.09 -26.89 64.68
CA SER A 7 9.00 -25.68 63.85
C SER A 7 8.74 -26.06 62.42
N LEU A 8 7.51 -25.81 61.92
CA LEU A 8 7.20 -25.92 60.49
C LEU A 8 7.77 -24.66 59.79
N LEU A 9 8.82 -24.84 58.98
CA LEU A 9 9.34 -23.85 58.07
C LEU A 9 8.47 -23.87 56.79
N ALA A 10 7.54 -22.95 56.61
CA ALA A 10 6.78 -22.76 55.40
C ALA A 10 7.67 -22.04 54.36
N ILE A 11 8.20 -22.77 53.40
CA ILE A 11 8.90 -22.22 52.24
C ILE A 11 7.80 -21.74 51.28
N SER A 12 7.52 -20.43 51.28
CA SER A 12 6.71 -19.79 50.28
C SER A 12 7.53 -19.61 48.99
N LEU A 13 7.26 -20.48 48.00
CA LEU A 13 7.77 -20.35 46.65
C LEU A 13 7.16 -19.08 46.01
N LEU A 14 7.87 -17.98 46.01
CA LEU A 14 7.51 -16.81 45.21
C LEU A 14 7.67 -17.20 43.73
N CYS A 15 6.57 -17.55 43.06
CA CYS A 15 6.53 -17.57 41.59
C CYS A 15 6.68 -16.11 41.10
N ILE A 16 7.91 -15.70 40.80
CA ILE A 16 8.17 -14.48 40.04
C ILE A 16 7.71 -14.78 38.62
N SER A 17 6.46 -14.43 38.31
CA SER A 17 5.99 -14.36 36.93
C SER A 17 6.81 -13.25 36.27
N THR A 18 7.84 -13.63 35.52
CA THR A 18 8.47 -12.71 34.58
C THR A 18 7.39 -12.37 33.56
N VAL A 19 6.77 -11.21 33.70
CA VAL A 19 6.02 -10.58 32.60
C VAL A 19 7.07 -10.38 31.52
N ALA A 20 7.08 -11.29 30.53
CA ALA A 20 7.84 -11.06 29.31
C ALA A 20 7.24 -9.76 28.73
N ASN A 21 8.02 -8.69 28.77
CA ASN A 21 7.66 -7.44 28.11
C ASN A 21 7.71 -7.77 26.61
N SER A 22 6.56 -8.17 26.03
CA SER A 22 6.47 -8.40 24.60
C SER A 22 6.82 -7.05 23.94
N LYS A 23 7.79 -7.08 23.03
CA LYS A 23 8.14 -5.89 22.25
C LYS A 23 6.91 -5.49 21.47
N SER A 24 6.42 -4.28 21.67
CA SER A 24 5.32 -3.72 20.88
C SER A 24 5.88 -2.96 19.68
N ILE A 25 5.28 -3.15 18.50
CA ILE A 25 5.60 -2.44 17.26
C ILE A 25 4.36 -1.68 16.82
N ARG A 26 4.50 -0.38 16.59
CA ARG A 26 3.44 0.45 16.04
C ARG A 26 3.56 0.46 14.53
N ILE A 27 2.46 0.15 13.84
CA ILE A 27 2.38 0.09 12.38
C ILE A 27 1.53 1.25 11.89
N GLY A 28 2.12 2.15 11.12
CA GLY A 28 1.40 3.22 10.43
C GLY A 28 0.74 2.70 9.16
N THR A 29 -0.54 3.01 8.97
CA THR A 29 -1.29 2.71 7.74
C THR A 29 -2.20 3.87 7.39
N GLU A 30 -2.68 3.96 6.13
CA GLU A 30 -3.61 5.02 5.76
C GLU A 30 -5.03 4.73 6.26
N GLY A 31 -5.53 3.51 6.05
CA GLY A 31 -6.89 3.11 6.39
C GLY A 31 -7.95 3.69 5.43
N ALA A 32 -7.54 4.14 4.23
CA ALA A 32 -8.39 4.74 3.20
C ALA A 32 -7.98 4.32 1.77
N TYR A 33 -7.35 3.15 1.63
CA TYR A 33 -6.87 2.64 0.34
C TYR A 33 -7.29 1.17 0.13
N PRO A 34 -8.59 0.89 -0.10
CA PRO A 34 -9.05 -0.48 -0.35
C PRO A 34 -8.50 -1.03 -1.69
N PRO A 35 -8.26 -2.34 -1.81
CA PRO A 35 -8.38 -3.38 -0.80
C PRO A 35 -7.09 -3.60 0.00
N TRP A 36 -6.11 -2.68 -0.08
CA TRP A 36 -4.84 -2.74 0.65
C TRP A 36 -5.05 -2.59 2.16
N ASN A 37 -5.63 -1.46 2.55
CA ASN A 37 -5.94 -1.10 3.94
C ASN A 37 -7.13 -0.13 3.97
N ASN A 38 -8.11 -0.39 4.79
CA ASN A 38 -9.35 0.36 4.84
C ASN A 38 -9.96 0.34 6.24
N LEU A 39 -10.76 1.34 6.57
CA LEU A 39 -11.66 1.33 7.70
C LEU A 39 -13.04 0.83 7.24
N ASN A 40 -13.51 -0.29 7.80
CA ASN A 40 -14.85 -0.79 7.52
C ASN A 40 -15.93 0.09 8.15
N SER A 41 -17.20 -0.24 7.92
CA SER A 41 -18.32 0.54 8.44
C SER A 41 -18.43 0.56 9.98
N ALA A 42 -17.73 -0.34 10.68
CA ALA A 42 -17.62 -0.36 12.14
C ALA A 42 -16.43 0.48 12.64
N GLY A 43 -15.62 1.03 11.74
CA GLY A 43 -14.40 1.77 12.07
C GLY A 43 -13.21 0.88 12.39
N GLU A 44 -13.25 -0.39 12.01
CA GLU A 44 -12.17 -1.35 12.20
C GLU A 44 -11.31 -1.43 10.93
N LEU A 45 -9.99 -1.57 11.12
CA LEU A 45 -9.07 -1.75 10.01
C LEU A 45 -9.21 -3.15 9.38
N GLU A 46 -9.30 -3.19 8.06
CA GLU A 46 -9.31 -4.39 7.24
C GLU A 46 -8.50 -4.18 5.96
N GLY A 47 -8.19 -5.25 5.23
CA GLY A 47 -7.47 -5.20 3.97
C GLY A 47 -6.29 -6.19 3.92
N ALA A 48 -5.70 -6.29 2.74
CA ALA A 48 -4.60 -7.22 2.50
C ALA A 48 -3.41 -6.96 3.42
N GLU A 49 -3.05 -5.72 3.63
CA GLU A 49 -1.92 -5.34 4.47
C GLU A 49 -2.21 -5.45 5.96
N ILE A 50 -3.47 -5.36 6.35
CA ILE A 50 -3.87 -5.60 7.74
C ILE A 50 -3.73 -7.09 8.07
N ASP A 51 -4.21 -7.97 7.19
CA ASP A 51 -4.02 -9.41 7.34
C ASP A 51 -2.53 -9.78 7.32
N PHE A 52 -1.77 -9.20 6.37
CA PHE A 52 -0.33 -9.42 6.21
C PHE A 52 0.45 -8.98 7.45
N GLY A 53 0.22 -7.77 7.95
CA GLY A 53 0.90 -7.23 9.12
C GLY A 53 0.56 -8.00 10.39
N ASN A 54 -0.70 -8.40 10.58
CA ASN A 54 -1.13 -9.21 11.72
C ASN A 54 -0.45 -10.58 11.72
N GLU A 55 -0.36 -11.26 10.57
CA GLU A 55 0.35 -12.53 10.47
C GLU A 55 1.86 -12.35 10.67
N ALA A 56 2.45 -11.28 10.14
CA ALA A 56 3.85 -10.95 10.36
C ALA A 56 4.15 -10.75 11.86
N CYS A 57 3.33 -9.98 12.58
CA CYS A 57 3.47 -9.75 14.02
C CYS A 57 3.37 -11.04 14.83
N LYS A 58 2.43 -11.90 14.47
CA LYS A 58 2.26 -13.22 15.09
C LYS A 58 3.51 -14.09 14.91
N ARG A 59 4.10 -14.12 13.71
CA ARG A 59 5.35 -14.89 13.45
C ARG A 59 6.56 -14.31 14.18
N MET A 60 6.65 -12.98 14.26
CA MET A 60 7.69 -12.31 15.04
C MET A 60 7.50 -12.45 16.56
N ASN A 61 6.35 -12.96 17.02
CA ASN A 61 5.96 -13.03 18.43
C ASN A 61 6.07 -11.69 19.15
N VAL A 62 5.51 -10.63 18.49
CA VAL A 62 5.42 -9.26 19.02
C VAL A 62 3.95 -8.82 19.05
N GLU A 63 3.63 -7.89 19.95
CA GLU A 63 2.37 -7.16 19.89
C GLU A 63 2.45 -6.07 18.84
N CYS A 64 1.41 -5.91 18.02
CA CYS A 64 1.36 -4.82 17.06
C CYS A 64 0.16 -3.93 17.30
N GLU A 65 0.41 -2.62 17.21
CA GLU A 65 -0.60 -1.58 17.30
C GLU A 65 -0.70 -0.86 15.96
N TRP A 66 -1.88 -0.85 15.36
CA TRP A 66 -2.13 -0.11 14.14
C TRP A 66 -2.46 1.35 14.44
N VAL A 67 -1.83 2.26 13.69
CA VAL A 67 -2.02 3.71 13.83
C VAL A 67 -2.40 4.27 12.46
N THR A 68 -3.60 4.82 12.34
CA THR A 68 -4.03 5.47 11.10
C THR A 68 -3.41 6.86 10.96
N GLN A 69 -3.08 7.21 9.73
CA GLN A 69 -2.48 8.48 9.35
C GLN A 69 -2.77 8.79 7.89
N ASP A 70 -3.31 9.98 7.62
CA ASP A 70 -3.51 10.45 6.26
C ASP A 70 -2.21 10.34 5.44
N TRP A 71 -2.35 9.95 4.17
CA TRP A 71 -1.22 9.64 3.29
C TRP A 71 -0.15 10.74 3.23
N ASP A 72 -0.56 11.99 3.07
CA ASP A 72 0.38 13.14 2.97
C ASP A 72 1.29 13.28 4.19
N GLY A 73 0.83 12.85 5.36
CA GLY A 73 1.56 12.91 6.62
C GLY A 73 2.30 11.63 7.02
N ILE A 74 2.22 10.55 6.22
CA ILE A 74 2.60 9.22 6.68
C ILE A 74 4.13 9.10 6.89
N ILE A 75 4.96 9.54 5.95
CA ILE A 75 6.43 9.54 6.12
C ILE A 75 6.88 10.53 7.20
N PRO A 76 6.42 11.80 7.22
CA PRO A 76 6.73 12.73 8.30
C PRO A 76 6.40 12.19 9.69
N SER A 77 5.26 11.51 9.86
CA SER A 77 4.85 10.92 11.15
C SER A 77 5.73 9.74 11.57
N LEU A 78 6.21 8.92 10.64
CA LEU A 78 7.23 7.89 10.90
C LEU A 78 8.53 8.52 11.43
N LEU A 79 9.02 9.55 10.73
CA LEU A 79 10.26 10.24 11.10
C LEU A 79 10.16 10.92 12.46
N ASN A 80 8.96 11.38 12.85
CA ASN A 80 8.67 11.93 14.15
C ASN A 80 8.37 10.87 15.23
N GLY A 81 8.47 9.58 14.92
CA GLY A 81 8.32 8.49 15.89
C GLY A 81 6.88 8.20 16.31
N LYS A 82 5.86 8.61 15.52
CA LYS A 82 4.46 8.27 15.79
C LYS A 82 4.23 6.75 15.73
N TYR A 83 4.90 6.08 14.81
CA TYR A 83 4.95 4.61 14.66
C TYR A 83 6.35 4.17 14.24
N ASP A 84 6.55 2.87 14.09
CA ASP A 84 7.87 2.27 13.93
C ASP A 84 8.10 1.72 12.51
N ILE A 85 7.03 1.39 11.82
CA ILE A 85 7.03 0.97 10.41
C ILE A 85 5.75 1.47 9.73
N ILE A 86 5.82 1.77 8.44
CA ILE A 86 4.66 2.02 7.58
C ILE A 86 4.36 0.74 6.79
N VAL A 87 3.09 0.30 6.80
CA VAL A 87 2.54 -0.75 5.94
C VAL A 87 1.24 -0.18 5.36
N ALA A 88 1.32 0.38 4.14
CA ALA A 88 0.26 1.22 3.57
C ALA A 88 0.34 1.34 2.03
N GLY A 89 0.48 0.23 1.30
CA GLY A 89 0.60 0.25 -0.16
C GLY A 89 1.80 1.06 -0.66
N MET A 90 2.83 1.23 0.18
CA MET A 90 3.91 2.16 -0.13
C MET A 90 4.90 1.60 -1.12
N SER A 91 4.89 2.12 -2.35
CA SER A 91 5.85 1.74 -3.39
C SER A 91 7.28 2.09 -3.01
N ILE A 92 8.18 1.15 -3.25
CA ILE A 92 9.63 1.28 -3.06
C ILE A 92 10.18 2.14 -4.21
N THR A 93 10.48 3.43 -3.95
CA THR A 93 11.04 4.35 -4.93
C THR A 93 12.35 4.95 -4.44
N GLU A 94 13.24 5.35 -5.37
CA GLU A 94 14.52 5.99 -5.02
C GLU A 94 14.31 7.30 -4.25
N GLU A 95 13.30 8.09 -4.62
CA GLU A 95 12.95 9.33 -3.92
C GLU A 95 12.61 9.06 -2.44
N ARG A 96 11.79 8.04 -2.17
CA ARG A 96 11.42 7.68 -0.79
C ARG A 96 12.59 7.08 -0.03
N LYS A 97 13.46 6.30 -0.71
CA LYS A 97 14.70 5.77 -0.14
C LYS A 97 15.68 6.84 0.33
N GLU A 98 15.59 8.07 -0.14
CA GLU A 98 16.39 9.18 0.42
C GLU A 98 16.03 9.45 1.88
N LYS A 99 14.78 9.28 2.28
CA LYS A 99 14.25 9.63 3.61
C LYS A 99 14.12 8.44 4.55
N VAL A 100 13.78 7.27 4.03
CA VAL A 100 13.48 6.05 4.80
C VAL A 100 14.21 4.84 4.24
N ASN A 101 14.30 3.75 5.01
CA ASN A 101 14.67 2.43 4.49
C ASN A 101 13.40 1.63 4.21
N PHE A 102 13.50 0.71 3.27
CA PHE A 102 12.43 -0.21 2.92
C PHE A 102 12.80 -1.64 3.26
N THR A 103 11.82 -2.41 3.68
CA THR A 103 11.90 -3.88 3.68
C THR A 103 12.06 -4.40 2.26
N ASN A 104 12.31 -5.70 2.11
CA ASN A 104 12.06 -6.39 0.85
C ASN A 104 10.62 -6.12 0.40
N GLY A 105 10.39 -6.08 -0.91
CA GLY A 105 9.05 -6.01 -1.46
C GLY A 105 8.25 -7.27 -1.09
N TYR A 106 6.96 -7.09 -0.77
CA TYR A 106 6.07 -8.19 -0.41
C TYR A 106 4.89 -8.35 -1.38
N MET A 107 4.47 -7.28 -2.03
CA MET A 107 3.39 -7.26 -3.01
C MET A 107 3.73 -6.30 -4.16
N THR A 108 3.13 -6.51 -5.33
CA THR A 108 3.27 -5.59 -6.46
C THR A 108 1.96 -5.48 -7.22
N ASP A 109 1.56 -4.25 -7.52
CA ASP A 109 0.45 -3.97 -8.40
C ASP A 109 0.88 -2.97 -9.48
N GLY A 110 0.18 -2.93 -10.58
CA GLY A 110 0.42 -1.94 -11.61
C GLY A 110 -0.51 -0.75 -11.48
N ALA A 111 -0.09 0.40 -11.99
CA ALA A 111 -0.93 1.58 -12.10
C ALA A 111 -1.66 1.60 -13.45
N ARG A 112 -2.92 2.05 -13.46
CA ARG A 112 -3.71 2.15 -14.69
C ARG A 112 -4.69 3.32 -14.62
N PHE A 113 -5.02 3.86 -15.78
CA PHE A 113 -6.09 4.84 -15.88
C PHE A 113 -7.46 4.17 -15.89
N ALA A 114 -8.44 4.85 -15.29
CA ALA A 114 -9.84 4.51 -15.43
C ALA A 114 -10.67 5.73 -15.83
N VAL A 115 -11.75 5.50 -16.54
CA VAL A 115 -12.65 6.51 -17.15
C VAL A 115 -14.09 6.00 -17.10
N LEU A 116 -15.05 6.88 -17.35
CA LEU A 116 -16.43 6.43 -17.57
C LEU A 116 -16.54 5.61 -18.88
N LYS A 117 -17.36 4.56 -18.89
CA LYS A 117 -17.58 3.65 -20.02
C LYS A 117 -18.07 4.32 -21.29
N ASP A 118 -18.82 5.41 -21.14
CA ASP A 118 -19.34 6.25 -22.23
C ASP A 118 -18.40 7.38 -22.64
N SER A 119 -17.24 7.49 -21.98
CA SER A 119 -16.20 8.46 -22.32
C SER A 119 -15.57 8.16 -23.68
N GLY A 120 -15.21 9.20 -24.43
CA GLY A 120 -14.37 9.08 -25.62
C GLY A 120 -12.98 8.51 -25.38
N LEU A 121 -12.56 8.38 -24.12
CA LEU A 121 -11.31 7.75 -23.68
C LEU A 121 -11.47 6.25 -23.37
N ALA A 122 -12.69 5.72 -23.36
CA ALA A 122 -12.93 4.30 -23.10
C ALA A 122 -12.28 3.43 -24.18
N ASN A 123 -11.71 2.29 -23.78
CA ASN A 123 -11.05 1.34 -24.68
C ASN A 123 -9.83 1.89 -25.46
N LEU A 124 -9.19 2.94 -24.96
CA LEU A 124 -8.00 3.51 -25.58
C LEU A 124 -6.88 2.46 -25.65
N LYS A 125 -6.42 2.17 -26.86
CA LYS A 125 -5.26 1.31 -27.12
C LYS A 125 -4.11 2.17 -27.62
N VAL A 126 -2.98 2.13 -26.93
CA VAL A 126 -1.79 2.91 -27.27
C VAL A 126 -0.65 1.99 -27.70
N ALA A 127 -0.09 2.23 -28.89
CA ALA A 127 0.99 1.45 -29.50
C ALA A 127 0.79 -0.09 -29.46
N GLY A 128 -0.45 -0.57 -29.31
CA GLY A 128 -0.78 -1.99 -29.17
C GLY A 128 -0.22 -2.65 -27.90
N MET A 129 0.11 -1.84 -26.87
CA MET A 129 0.66 -2.33 -25.62
C MET A 129 -0.41 -2.43 -24.53
N GLU A 130 -0.43 -3.57 -23.83
CA GLU A 130 -1.25 -3.78 -22.63
C GLU A 130 -0.50 -3.45 -21.34
N LYS A 131 0.84 -3.51 -21.38
CA LYS A 131 1.73 -3.21 -20.25
C LYS A 131 2.89 -2.35 -20.70
N VAL A 132 3.25 -1.37 -19.91
CA VAL A 132 4.39 -0.47 -20.11
C VAL A 132 5.27 -0.51 -18.85
N ASN A 133 6.52 -1.00 -18.99
CA ASN A 133 7.50 -0.99 -17.91
C ASN A 133 8.46 0.18 -18.14
N LEU A 134 8.49 1.13 -17.20
CA LEU A 134 9.28 2.36 -17.31
C LEU A 134 10.76 2.17 -16.98
N ASN A 135 11.16 1.03 -16.37
CA ASN A 135 12.59 0.73 -16.14
C ASN A 135 13.33 0.50 -17.46
N ASN A 136 12.63 0.03 -18.49
CA ASN A 136 13.18 -0.29 -19.81
C ASN A 136 12.43 0.44 -20.93
N ALA A 137 12.02 1.70 -20.68
CA ALA A 137 11.22 2.47 -21.64
C ALA A 137 11.99 2.75 -22.95
N GLY A 138 11.83 1.85 -23.92
CA GLY A 138 12.33 2.00 -25.29
C GLY A 138 11.37 2.77 -26.18
N GLY A 139 11.57 2.67 -27.49
CA GLY A 139 10.80 3.44 -28.47
C GLY A 139 9.28 3.11 -28.47
N LYS A 140 8.87 1.87 -28.14
CA LYS A 140 7.46 1.48 -28.08
C LYS A 140 6.77 2.01 -26.84
N GLU A 141 7.43 1.93 -25.68
CA GLU A 141 6.92 2.43 -24.42
C GLU A 141 6.76 3.96 -24.48
N GLN A 142 7.75 4.66 -25.04
CA GLN A 142 7.68 6.11 -25.27
C GLN A 142 6.57 6.49 -26.25
N ALA A 143 6.38 5.71 -27.32
CA ALA A 143 5.28 5.93 -28.26
C ALA A 143 3.92 5.70 -27.59
N ALA A 144 3.78 4.69 -26.72
CA ALA A 144 2.56 4.45 -25.96
C ALA A 144 2.23 5.63 -25.05
N ILE A 145 3.22 6.15 -24.31
CA ILE A 145 3.05 7.34 -23.45
C ILE A 145 2.67 8.55 -24.31
N GLY A 146 3.36 8.79 -25.44
CA GLY A 146 3.03 9.92 -26.32
C GLY A 146 1.62 9.87 -26.91
N GLN A 147 1.13 8.66 -27.29
CA GLN A 147 -0.25 8.47 -27.76
C GLN A 147 -1.27 8.69 -26.62
N LEU A 148 -0.95 8.23 -25.41
CA LEU A 148 -1.80 8.47 -24.23
C LEU A 148 -1.93 9.98 -23.93
N ILE A 149 -0.78 10.69 -23.92
CA ILE A 149 -0.76 12.13 -23.72
C ILE A 149 -1.60 12.84 -24.79
N ALA A 150 -1.45 12.48 -26.06
CA ALA A 150 -2.21 13.07 -27.16
C ALA A 150 -3.73 12.83 -27.01
N ALA A 151 -4.14 11.64 -26.58
CA ALA A 151 -5.54 11.31 -26.37
C ALA A 151 -6.16 12.03 -25.17
N MET A 152 -5.37 12.27 -24.11
CA MET A 152 -5.83 12.94 -22.89
C MET A 152 -5.59 14.46 -22.89
N ASN A 153 -5.09 15.02 -23.98
CA ASN A 153 -4.79 16.45 -24.04
C ASN A 153 -6.02 17.31 -23.74
N GLY A 154 -5.88 18.26 -22.83
CA GLY A 154 -6.95 19.13 -22.36
C GLY A 154 -7.99 18.48 -21.43
N LYS A 155 -7.73 17.25 -20.97
CA LYS A 155 -8.55 16.51 -20.02
C LYS A 155 -8.16 16.78 -18.58
N THR A 156 -9.11 16.58 -17.65
CA THR A 156 -8.87 16.63 -16.21
C THR A 156 -8.59 15.22 -15.71
N VAL A 157 -7.37 14.98 -15.20
CA VAL A 157 -6.97 13.71 -14.57
C VAL A 157 -6.86 13.89 -13.07
N CYS A 158 -7.65 13.12 -12.34
CA CYS A 158 -7.73 13.17 -10.89
C CYS A 158 -6.86 12.08 -10.28
N VAL A 159 -6.17 12.41 -9.18
CA VAL A 159 -5.17 11.53 -8.56
C VAL A 159 -5.00 11.86 -7.09
N GLN A 160 -4.67 10.87 -6.27
CA GLN A 160 -4.31 11.12 -4.89
C GLN A 160 -2.97 11.85 -4.80
N SER A 161 -2.90 12.87 -3.93
CA SER A 161 -1.70 13.69 -3.69
C SER A 161 -0.55 12.87 -3.09
N SER A 162 0.69 13.34 -3.28
CA SER A 162 1.92 12.75 -2.71
C SER A 162 2.15 11.28 -3.11
N THR A 163 1.56 10.84 -4.23
CA THR A 163 1.67 9.47 -4.74
C THR A 163 2.61 9.37 -5.96
N ILE A 164 3.03 8.14 -6.24
CA ILE A 164 3.73 7.80 -7.49
C ILE A 164 2.87 8.10 -8.74
N HIS A 165 1.56 8.08 -8.59
CA HIS A 165 0.60 8.39 -9.64
C HIS A 165 0.64 9.89 -9.98
N GLN A 166 0.65 10.77 -8.97
CA GLN A 166 0.89 12.20 -9.17
C GLN A 166 2.25 12.43 -9.84
N ASN A 167 3.32 11.81 -9.33
CA ASN A 167 4.66 11.95 -9.90
C ASN A 167 4.72 11.54 -11.39
N PHE A 168 3.97 10.48 -11.78
CA PHE A 168 3.86 10.09 -13.19
C PHE A 168 3.17 11.18 -14.03
N LEU A 169 2.05 11.72 -13.57
CA LEU A 169 1.33 12.78 -14.28
C LEU A 169 2.19 14.03 -14.43
N GLU A 170 2.83 14.47 -13.37
CA GLU A 170 3.70 15.64 -13.38
C GLU A 170 4.91 15.46 -14.31
N LYS A 171 5.52 14.28 -14.27
CA LYS A 171 6.71 13.99 -15.10
C LYS A 171 6.41 13.85 -16.58
N HIS A 172 5.28 13.22 -16.93
CA HIS A 172 5.00 12.82 -18.31
C HIS A 172 3.87 13.59 -18.98
N MET A 173 2.90 14.13 -18.21
CA MET A 173 1.67 14.70 -18.74
C MET A 173 1.46 16.16 -18.35
N ALA A 174 2.40 16.78 -17.62
CA ALA A 174 2.32 18.21 -17.27
C ALA A 174 2.15 19.10 -18.50
N GLY A 175 1.21 20.04 -18.45
CA GLY A 175 0.89 20.93 -19.56
C GLY A 175 0.00 20.31 -20.65
N ALA A 176 -0.19 18.99 -20.67
CA ALA A 176 -1.13 18.31 -21.54
C ALA A 176 -2.49 18.08 -20.87
N VAL A 177 -2.49 17.80 -19.57
CA VAL A 177 -3.70 17.56 -18.77
C VAL A 177 -3.80 18.54 -17.61
N GLU A 178 -5.02 18.78 -17.12
CA GLU A 178 -5.26 19.39 -15.81
C GLU A 178 -5.12 18.29 -14.75
N ILE A 179 -4.14 18.41 -13.85
CA ILE A 179 -3.96 17.46 -12.74
C ILE A 179 -4.73 17.99 -11.54
N ARG A 180 -5.70 17.21 -11.04
CA ARG A 180 -6.46 17.54 -9.85
C ARG A 180 -6.15 16.59 -8.73
N LEU A 181 -5.71 17.16 -7.59
CA LEU A 181 -5.21 16.42 -6.44
C LEU A 181 -6.32 16.23 -5.39
N TYR A 182 -6.34 15.02 -4.79
CA TYR A 182 -7.26 14.63 -3.72
C TYR A 182 -6.47 14.04 -2.55
N GLN A 183 -7.03 14.10 -1.35
CA GLN A 183 -6.38 13.52 -0.18
C GLN A 183 -6.53 12.00 -0.11
N ALA A 184 -7.69 11.47 -0.52
CA ALA A 184 -7.97 10.04 -0.50
C ALA A 184 -8.44 9.55 -1.88
N VAL A 185 -8.27 8.24 -2.13
CA VAL A 185 -8.65 7.59 -3.39
C VAL A 185 -10.15 7.67 -3.62
N ASP A 186 -10.97 7.53 -2.59
CA ASP A 186 -12.42 7.57 -2.69
C ASP A 186 -12.95 8.91 -3.20
N ASP A 187 -12.31 10.02 -2.83
CA ASP A 187 -12.73 11.35 -3.27
C ASP A 187 -12.60 11.51 -4.78
N HIS A 188 -11.49 11.09 -5.38
CA HIS A 188 -11.34 11.17 -6.83
C HIS A 188 -12.16 10.12 -7.57
N ASN A 189 -12.42 8.95 -6.98
CA ASN A 189 -13.31 7.92 -7.52
C ASN A 189 -14.75 8.46 -7.65
N LEU A 190 -15.26 9.11 -6.61
CA LEU A 190 -16.58 9.75 -6.62
C LEU A 190 -16.66 10.90 -7.63
N ASP A 191 -15.59 11.66 -7.79
CA ASP A 191 -15.53 12.73 -8.78
C ASP A 191 -15.48 12.21 -10.22
N LEU A 192 -14.80 11.06 -10.46
CA LEU A 192 -14.89 10.37 -11.75
C LEU A 192 -16.32 9.91 -12.03
N ALA A 193 -16.96 9.21 -11.09
CA ALA A 193 -18.32 8.70 -11.24
C ALA A 193 -19.34 9.84 -11.50
N ALA A 194 -19.10 11.01 -10.91
CA ALA A 194 -19.93 12.19 -11.12
C ALA A 194 -19.57 13.01 -12.39
N GLY A 195 -18.61 12.55 -13.21
CA GLY A 195 -18.18 13.25 -14.43
C GLY A 195 -17.40 14.54 -14.19
N ARG A 196 -16.88 14.76 -12.97
CA ARG A 196 -16.04 15.92 -12.63
C ARG A 196 -14.56 15.72 -12.94
N CYS A 197 -14.15 14.47 -13.18
CA CYS A 197 -12.88 14.07 -13.76
C CYS A 197 -13.12 13.37 -15.10
N ASP A 198 -12.24 13.56 -16.07
CA ASP A 198 -12.25 12.79 -17.32
C ASP A 198 -11.60 11.42 -17.13
N ALA A 199 -10.61 11.33 -16.23
CA ALA A 199 -9.91 10.08 -15.89
C ALA A 199 -9.37 10.15 -14.45
N ILE A 200 -9.10 8.96 -13.87
CA ILE A 200 -8.30 8.79 -12.65
C ILE A 200 -7.09 7.93 -12.95
N LEU A 201 -6.04 8.04 -12.12
CA LEU A 201 -4.87 7.15 -12.14
C LEU A 201 -4.64 6.62 -10.74
N ALA A 202 -4.67 5.29 -10.59
CA ALA A 202 -4.42 4.60 -9.32
C ALA A 202 -3.90 3.17 -9.58
N ASP A 203 -3.62 2.42 -8.52
CA ASP A 203 -3.30 1.00 -8.61
C ASP A 203 -4.50 0.20 -9.15
N VAL A 204 -4.20 -0.83 -9.94
CA VAL A 204 -5.23 -1.67 -10.58
C VAL A 204 -6.18 -2.27 -9.53
N GLY A 205 -5.65 -2.72 -8.38
CA GLY A 205 -6.48 -3.30 -7.32
C GLY A 205 -7.47 -2.30 -6.72
N ALA A 206 -7.02 -1.07 -6.46
CA ALA A 206 -7.89 -0.02 -5.93
C ALA A 206 -8.99 0.39 -6.92
N ILE A 207 -8.67 0.42 -8.21
CA ILE A 207 -9.69 0.69 -9.25
C ILE A 207 -10.67 -0.47 -9.38
N ILE A 208 -10.22 -1.74 -9.29
CA ILE A 208 -11.13 -2.91 -9.33
C ILE A 208 -12.09 -2.86 -8.13
N ASP A 209 -11.56 -2.61 -6.93
CA ASP A 209 -12.38 -2.50 -5.73
C ASP A 209 -13.49 -1.45 -5.91
N PHE A 210 -13.17 -0.29 -6.48
CA PHE A 210 -14.18 0.74 -6.78
C PHE A 210 -15.19 0.30 -7.86
N ILE A 211 -14.72 -0.33 -8.96
CA ILE A 211 -15.58 -0.81 -10.05
C ILE A 211 -16.63 -1.82 -9.55
N ASP A 212 -16.27 -2.60 -8.53
CA ASP A 212 -17.15 -3.63 -7.94
C ASP A 212 -18.19 -3.05 -6.97
N THR A 213 -18.17 -1.73 -6.73
CA THR A 213 -19.20 -1.01 -5.97
C THR A 213 -20.31 -0.46 -6.88
N ASP A 214 -21.46 -0.15 -6.30
CA ASP A 214 -22.56 0.52 -7.03
C ASP A 214 -22.11 1.88 -7.63
N GLY A 215 -21.18 2.58 -6.97
CA GLY A 215 -20.63 3.85 -7.42
C GLY A 215 -19.71 3.74 -8.62
N GLY A 216 -19.05 2.58 -8.80
CA GLY A 216 -18.08 2.34 -9.85
C GLY A 216 -18.63 1.60 -11.08
N VAL A 217 -19.92 1.22 -11.07
CA VAL A 217 -20.53 0.36 -12.12
C VAL A 217 -20.33 0.87 -13.56
N ASP A 218 -20.24 2.19 -13.74
CA ASP A 218 -20.03 2.82 -15.06
C ASP A 218 -18.57 3.17 -15.35
N VAL A 219 -17.63 2.72 -14.50
CA VAL A 219 -16.19 2.93 -14.67
C VAL A 219 -15.56 1.75 -15.41
N ALA A 220 -14.55 2.04 -16.21
CA ALA A 220 -13.76 1.03 -16.93
C ALA A 220 -12.30 1.46 -17.04
N PHE A 221 -11.41 0.49 -17.14
CA PHE A 221 -10.01 0.73 -17.44
C PHE A 221 -9.82 1.28 -18.85
N THR A 222 -8.79 2.14 -18.98
CA THR A 222 -8.30 2.60 -20.28
C THR A 222 -6.77 2.61 -20.33
N GLY A 223 -6.20 2.53 -21.53
CA GLY A 223 -4.75 2.48 -21.72
C GLY A 223 -4.08 1.24 -21.13
N PRO A 224 -2.74 1.21 -21.11
CA PRO A 224 -1.96 0.11 -20.59
C PRO A 224 -1.83 0.16 -19.06
N THR A 225 -1.41 -0.97 -18.48
CA THR A 225 -0.94 -1.01 -17.10
C THR A 225 0.53 -0.59 -17.05
N PHE A 226 0.88 0.32 -16.16
CA PHE A 226 2.23 0.85 -15.95
C PHE A 226 2.90 0.19 -14.76
N SER A 227 4.24 0.05 -14.83
CA SER A 227 5.10 -0.42 -13.73
C SER A 227 6.53 0.11 -13.89
N GLY A 228 7.33 0.00 -12.85
CA GLY A 228 8.73 0.45 -12.85
C GLY A 228 8.92 1.97 -12.97
N GLY A 229 10.15 2.45 -13.03
CA GLY A 229 10.46 3.87 -13.06
C GLY A 229 9.87 4.62 -11.87
N VAL A 230 9.02 5.61 -12.13
CA VAL A 230 8.35 6.39 -11.08
C VAL A 230 7.40 5.57 -10.22
N PHE A 231 6.91 4.42 -10.72
CA PHE A 231 6.03 3.53 -9.97
C PHE A 231 6.80 2.62 -8.98
N GLY A 232 8.14 2.62 -9.04
CA GLY A 232 8.99 1.87 -8.12
C GLY A 232 9.06 0.37 -8.41
N ASP A 233 9.62 -0.37 -7.45
CA ASP A 233 9.94 -1.80 -7.55
C ASP A 233 9.07 -2.66 -6.60
N GLY A 234 7.76 -2.42 -6.63
CA GLY A 234 6.80 -3.09 -5.74
C GLY A 234 6.56 -2.32 -4.43
N VAL A 235 5.80 -2.94 -3.54
CA VAL A 235 5.38 -2.39 -2.24
C VAL A 235 6.20 -2.99 -1.12
N GLY A 236 6.67 -2.16 -0.19
CA GLY A 236 7.46 -2.58 0.97
C GLY A 236 7.13 -1.77 2.22
N GLY A 237 7.45 -2.31 3.38
CA GLY A 237 7.35 -1.60 4.65
C GLY A 237 8.45 -0.55 4.77
N ALA A 238 8.11 0.67 5.19
CA ALA A 238 9.08 1.74 5.35
C ALA A 238 9.42 1.98 6.83
N VAL A 239 10.72 2.04 7.14
CA VAL A 239 11.25 2.29 8.49
C VAL A 239 12.22 3.47 8.49
N ARG A 240 12.46 4.09 9.66
CA ARG A 240 13.51 5.11 9.78
C ARG A 240 14.89 4.52 9.43
N LYS A 241 15.80 5.36 8.98
CA LYS A 241 17.15 4.93 8.52
C LYS A 241 17.92 4.14 9.57
N ASP A 242 17.73 4.45 10.85
CA ASP A 242 18.47 3.84 11.95
C ASP A 242 17.76 2.61 12.57
N ASP A 243 16.53 2.32 12.16
CA ASP A 243 15.72 1.22 12.72
C ASP A 243 16.04 -0.14 12.05
N THR A 244 17.31 -0.50 12.05
CA THR A 244 17.80 -1.72 11.36
C THR A 244 17.26 -3.01 11.99
N GLU A 245 17.02 -3.03 13.30
CA GLU A 245 16.46 -4.21 13.98
C GLU A 245 15.02 -4.51 13.48
N ILE A 246 14.18 -3.48 13.36
CA ILE A 246 12.82 -3.62 12.84
C ILE A 246 12.87 -4.08 11.38
N LEU A 247 13.75 -3.46 10.59
CA LEU A 247 13.97 -3.83 9.20
C LEU A 247 14.32 -5.31 9.02
N ASP A 248 15.28 -5.80 9.82
CA ASP A 248 15.74 -7.20 9.76
C ASP A 248 14.64 -8.17 10.19
N MET A 249 13.88 -7.84 11.25
CA MET A 249 12.76 -8.66 11.72
C MET A 249 11.69 -8.80 10.63
N TRP A 250 11.32 -7.69 9.99
CA TRP A 250 10.33 -7.69 8.92
C TRP A 250 10.83 -8.41 7.68
N ASN A 251 12.08 -8.20 7.25
CA ASN A 251 12.65 -8.90 6.10
C ASN A 251 12.66 -10.41 6.26
N LYS A 252 12.95 -10.89 7.48
CA LYS A 252 12.91 -12.33 7.78
C LYS A 252 11.49 -12.89 7.61
N VAL A 253 10.49 -12.25 8.21
CA VAL A 253 9.12 -12.76 8.16
C VAL A 253 8.50 -12.60 6.77
N ILE A 254 8.83 -11.54 6.02
CA ILE A 254 8.43 -11.37 4.62
C ILE A 254 8.94 -12.55 3.78
N ALA A 255 10.21 -12.92 3.94
CA ALA A 255 10.79 -14.06 3.24
C ALA A 255 10.10 -15.39 3.61
N GLU A 256 9.77 -15.60 4.88
CA GLU A 256 9.05 -16.79 5.35
C GLU A 256 7.63 -16.87 4.75
N MET A 257 6.87 -15.74 4.78
CA MET A 257 5.51 -15.66 4.25
C MET A 257 5.46 -15.79 2.73
N GLY A 258 6.49 -15.31 2.04
CA GLY A 258 6.64 -15.54 0.61
C GLY A 258 6.92 -17.00 0.27
N ALA A 259 7.85 -17.64 1.01
CA ALA A 259 8.28 -18.99 0.76
C ALA A 259 7.20 -20.05 1.03
N ASP A 260 6.34 -19.84 2.03
CA ASP A 260 5.28 -20.79 2.38
C ASP A 260 3.92 -20.50 1.70
N GLY A 261 3.86 -19.43 0.89
CA GLY A 261 2.68 -19.05 0.10
C GLY A 261 1.65 -18.21 0.86
N THR A 262 1.88 -17.85 2.11
CA THR A 262 0.95 -17.05 2.93
C THR A 262 0.65 -15.70 2.27
N THR A 263 1.67 -15.01 1.75
CA THR A 263 1.46 -13.73 1.04
C THR A 263 0.57 -13.93 -0.20
N SER A 264 0.78 -15.01 -0.96
CA SER A 264 -0.05 -15.35 -2.12
C SER A 264 -1.52 -15.61 -1.74
N GLU A 265 -1.77 -16.32 -0.64
CA GLU A 265 -3.13 -16.58 -0.14
C GLU A 265 -3.84 -15.27 0.27
N ILE A 266 -3.13 -14.39 0.98
CA ILE A 266 -3.66 -13.08 1.39
C ILE A 266 -3.99 -12.23 0.16
N THR A 267 -3.09 -12.16 -0.82
CA THR A 267 -3.34 -11.36 -2.02
C THR A 267 -4.50 -11.89 -2.84
N LYS A 268 -4.63 -13.21 -3.00
CA LYS A 268 -5.78 -13.84 -3.69
C LYS A 268 -7.10 -13.57 -2.98
N LYS A 269 -7.10 -13.55 -1.64
CA LYS A 269 -8.30 -13.23 -0.83
C LYS A 269 -8.80 -11.82 -1.14
N TRP A 270 -7.91 -10.84 -1.17
CA TRP A 270 -8.29 -9.43 -1.23
C TRP A 270 -8.34 -8.86 -2.66
N PHE A 271 -7.47 -9.32 -3.55
CA PHE A 271 -7.37 -8.82 -4.93
C PHE A 271 -7.96 -9.78 -5.96
N GLY A 272 -8.44 -10.96 -5.56
CA GLY A 272 -8.91 -12.00 -6.51
C GLY A 272 -7.80 -12.60 -7.39
N ARG A 273 -6.55 -12.18 -7.18
CA ARG A 273 -5.36 -12.60 -7.96
C ARG A 273 -4.11 -12.56 -7.10
N ASP A 274 -3.10 -13.31 -7.53
CA ASP A 274 -1.79 -13.30 -6.88
C ASP A 274 -0.99 -12.07 -7.31
N ILE A 275 -0.64 -11.22 -6.35
CA ILE A 275 0.25 -10.07 -6.50
C ILE A 275 1.43 -10.12 -5.51
N SER A 276 1.72 -11.30 -4.93
CA SER A 276 2.88 -11.51 -4.08
C SER A 276 4.19 -11.40 -4.87
N MET A 277 5.28 -11.01 -4.18
CA MET A 277 6.63 -10.91 -4.73
C MET A 277 7.50 -12.04 -4.21
#